data_c927ddeaa224c111b66f9f9671f0b52a
#
_entry.id   c927ddeaa224c111b66f9f9671f0b52a
#
_cell.length_a   1.000
_cell.length_b   1.000
_cell.length_c   1.000
_cell.angle_alpha   90.00
_cell.angle_beta   90.00
_cell.angle_gamma   90.00
#
_symmetry.space_group_name_H-M   'P 1'
#
loop_
_entity.id
_entity.type
_entity.pdbx_description
1 polymer ?
#
loop_
_entity_poly.entity_id
_entity_poly.type
_entity_poly.pdbx_seq_one_letter_code
_entity_poly.pdbx_strand_id
1 'polypeptide(L)'
;MSNQSRFIWVSFQKEGIHKYPAALTEPALADVSFLGHPHRHIFHFRVEIEVWHDDRDIEFIQFKRWLEGLYSGGTLELNFKSCEMIADDLYQQISTRYPGRSVRLDISEDKENGASIYYPTTSTTVPG
;
A
#
# COMPACT_ATOMS: atom_id res chain seq x y z
N MET A 1 21.33 -2.13 24.30
CA MET A 1 20.33 -1.55 23.38
C MET A 1 20.24 -2.40 22.13
N SER A 2 19.06 -2.70 21.74
CA SER A 2 18.83 -3.41 20.48
C SER A 2 18.94 -2.46 19.30
N ASN A 3 19.69 -2.85 18.26
CA ASN A 3 19.73 -2.11 16.99
C ASN A 3 18.65 -2.64 16.02
N GLN A 4 17.79 -3.53 16.50
CA GLN A 4 16.79 -4.17 15.67
C GLN A 4 15.52 -3.36 15.64
N SER A 5 14.98 -3.18 14.43
CA SER A 5 13.64 -2.68 14.24
C SER A 5 12.69 -3.87 14.15
N ARG A 6 11.52 -3.72 14.73
CA ARG A 6 10.50 -4.76 14.72
C ARG A 6 9.27 -4.26 13.98
N PHE A 7 8.70 -5.12 13.16
CA PHE A 7 7.53 -4.82 12.37
C PHE A 7 6.50 -5.91 12.56
N ILE A 8 5.24 -5.52 12.57
CA ILE A 8 4.16 -6.47 12.31
C ILE A 8 3.71 -6.27 10.86
N TRP A 9 3.07 -7.27 10.29
CA TRP A 9 2.55 -7.14 8.93
C TRP A 9 1.21 -7.82 8.80
N VAL A 10 0.41 -7.29 7.90
CA VAL A 10 -0.88 -7.86 7.51
C VAL A 10 -1.00 -7.82 6.00
N SER A 11 -1.86 -8.67 5.45
CA SER A 11 -2.14 -8.63 4.02
C SER A 11 -3.64 -8.75 3.80
N PHE A 12 -4.10 -8.13 2.73
CA PHE A 12 -5.49 -8.20 2.30
C PHE A 12 -5.56 -7.95 0.79
N GLN A 13 -6.73 -8.16 0.22
CA GLN A 13 -6.92 -7.97 -1.21
C GLN A 13 -8.23 -7.26 -1.49
N LYS A 14 -8.26 -6.56 -2.64
CA LYS A 14 -9.45 -5.85 -3.12
C LYS A 14 -9.46 -5.84 -4.63
N GLU A 15 -10.64 -6.04 -5.22
CA GLU A 15 -10.82 -5.83 -6.65
C GLU A 15 -10.82 -4.34 -6.94
N GLY A 16 -10.11 -3.93 -7.99
CA GLY A 16 -10.04 -2.54 -8.41
C GLY A 16 -10.00 -2.41 -9.92
N ILE A 17 -10.41 -1.25 -10.42
CA ILE A 17 -10.36 -0.88 -11.84
C ILE A 17 -9.49 0.35 -11.98
N HIS A 18 -8.52 0.28 -12.90
CA HIS A 18 -7.70 1.43 -13.25
C HIS A 18 -7.34 1.42 -14.73
N LYS A 19 -6.68 2.48 -15.19
CA LYS A 19 -6.20 2.59 -16.55
C LYS A 19 -4.88 3.36 -16.56
N TYR A 20 -4.12 3.17 -17.64
CA TYR A 20 -2.87 3.88 -17.85
C TYR A 20 -2.97 4.71 -19.14
N PRO A 21 -3.44 5.96 -19.07
CA PRO A 21 -3.74 6.76 -20.26
C PRO A 21 -2.55 6.96 -21.21
N ALA A 22 -1.33 7.08 -20.68
CA ALA A 22 -0.15 7.26 -21.51
C ALA A 22 0.10 6.09 -22.47
N ALA A 23 -0.43 4.90 -22.17
CA ALA A 23 -0.28 3.74 -23.04
C ALA A 23 -0.99 3.93 -24.40
N LEU A 24 -1.95 4.83 -24.49
CA LEU A 24 -2.67 5.13 -25.74
C LEU A 24 -1.91 6.13 -26.62
N THR A 25 -0.97 6.90 -26.07
CA THR A 25 -0.34 8.02 -26.77
C THR A 25 1.17 7.91 -26.90
N GLU A 26 1.83 7.17 -26.01
CA GLU A 26 3.28 7.03 -26.01
C GLU A 26 3.74 5.91 -26.96
N PRO A 27 4.50 6.22 -28.02
CA PRO A 27 4.95 5.19 -28.97
C PRO A 27 5.73 4.05 -28.31
N ALA A 28 6.50 4.34 -27.27
CA ALA A 28 7.27 3.32 -26.53
C ALA A 28 6.40 2.32 -25.81
N LEU A 29 5.10 2.61 -25.63
CA LEU A 29 4.14 1.77 -24.92
C LEU A 29 3.12 1.11 -25.86
N ALA A 30 3.36 1.17 -27.18
CA ALA A 30 2.42 0.65 -28.16
C ALA A 30 2.10 -0.84 -27.97
N ASP A 31 3.06 -1.62 -27.50
CA ASP A 31 2.88 -3.06 -27.23
C ASP A 31 2.00 -3.35 -26.01
N VAL A 32 1.78 -2.34 -25.17
CA VAL A 32 0.90 -2.45 -24.00
C VAL A 32 -0.25 -1.43 -24.04
N SER A 33 -0.65 -1.02 -25.24
CA SER A 33 -1.70 0.00 -25.43
C SER A 33 -3.02 -0.38 -24.75
N PHE A 34 -3.30 -1.68 -24.58
CA PHE A 34 -4.49 -2.15 -23.89
C PHE A 34 -4.60 -1.62 -22.46
N LEU A 35 -3.47 -1.25 -21.82
CA LEU A 35 -3.48 -0.69 -20.48
C LEU A 35 -4.12 0.69 -20.41
N GLY A 36 -4.27 1.36 -21.54
CA GLY A 36 -4.91 2.67 -21.62
C GLY A 36 -6.43 2.63 -21.41
N HIS A 37 -7.03 1.46 -21.53
CA HIS A 37 -8.45 1.27 -21.28
C HIS A 37 -8.68 0.78 -19.85
N PRO A 38 -9.85 1.09 -19.25
CA PRO A 38 -10.16 0.59 -17.92
C PRO A 38 -10.05 -0.94 -17.89
N HIS A 39 -9.32 -1.45 -16.90
CA HIS A 39 -9.13 -2.88 -16.72
C HIS A 39 -9.14 -3.21 -15.23
N ARG A 40 -9.45 -4.46 -14.94
CA ARG A 40 -9.73 -4.94 -13.60
C ARG A 40 -8.63 -5.86 -13.13
N HIS A 41 -8.21 -5.69 -11.86
CA HIS A 41 -7.25 -6.56 -11.18
C HIS A 41 -7.72 -6.87 -9.78
N ILE A 42 -7.20 -7.94 -9.21
CA ILE A 42 -7.24 -8.13 -7.76
C ILE A 42 -5.96 -7.50 -7.22
N PHE A 43 -6.12 -6.39 -6.49
CA PHE A 43 -5.00 -5.72 -5.85
C PHE A 43 -4.70 -6.40 -4.52
N HIS A 44 -3.44 -6.75 -4.32
CA HIS A 44 -2.96 -7.37 -3.09
C HIS A 44 -2.11 -6.36 -2.34
N PHE A 45 -2.43 -6.19 -1.07
CA PHE A 45 -1.77 -5.23 -0.19
C PHE A 45 -1.05 -6.01 0.89
N ARG A 46 0.21 -5.69 1.11
CA ARG A 46 0.94 -6.16 2.29
C ARG A 46 1.51 -4.95 2.98
N VAL A 47 1.15 -4.78 4.25
CA VAL A 47 1.48 -3.60 5.04
C VAL A 47 2.33 -4.02 6.22
N GLU A 48 3.56 -3.50 6.30
CA GLU A 48 4.43 -3.67 7.46
C GLU A 48 4.47 -2.34 8.20
N ILE A 49 4.31 -2.38 9.51
CA ILE A 49 4.42 -1.19 10.35
C ILE A 49 5.32 -1.45 11.53
N GLU A 50 6.20 -0.50 11.81
CA GLU A 50 7.11 -0.57 12.93
C GLU A 50 6.37 -0.60 14.25
N VAL A 51 6.80 -1.47 15.15
CA VAL A 51 6.29 -1.54 16.52
C VAL A 51 7.44 -1.31 17.49
N TRP A 52 7.12 -0.79 18.67
CA TRP A 52 8.10 -0.32 19.64
C TRP A 52 8.30 -1.28 20.81
N HIS A 53 7.44 -2.26 20.94
CA HIS A 53 7.62 -3.34 21.93
C HIS A 53 7.01 -4.64 21.40
N ASP A 54 7.29 -5.73 22.12
CA ASP A 54 7.01 -7.07 21.62
C ASP A 54 5.63 -7.61 21.99
N ASP A 55 4.86 -6.89 22.77
CA ASP A 55 3.58 -7.38 23.26
C ASP A 55 2.41 -6.58 22.67
N ARG A 56 2.18 -6.80 21.40
CA ARG A 56 1.01 -6.25 20.68
C ARG A 56 0.89 -4.75 20.81
N ASP A 57 1.98 -4.02 20.57
CA ASP A 57 1.98 -2.57 20.47
C ASP A 57 0.89 -2.10 19.50
N ILE A 58 0.80 -2.76 18.36
CA ILE A 58 -0.32 -2.65 17.44
C ILE A 58 -0.84 -4.07 17.25
N GLU A 59 -2.09 -4.31 17.60
CA GLU A 59 -2.69 -5.64 17.43
C GLU A 59 -3.04 -5.84 15.96
N PHE A 60 -2.48 -6.86 15.32
CA PHE A 60 -2.52 -6.98 13.86
C PHE A 60 -3.91 -7.32 13.29
N ILE A 61 -4.78 -8.00 14.03
CA ILE A 61 -6.14 -8.25 13.54
C ILE A 61 -6.94 -6.95 13.51
N GLN A 62 -6.82 -6.13 14.55
CA GLN A 62 -7.47 -4.81 14.59
C GLN A 62 -6.90 -3.91 13.50
N PHE A 63 -5.59 -3.95 13.30
CA PHE A 63 -4.92 -3.17 12.26
C PHE A 63 -5.42 -3.56 10.87
N LYS A 64 -5.48 -4.86 10.59
CA LYS A 64 -5.99 -5.38 9.32
C LYS A 64 -7.44 -4.95 9.08
N ARG A 65 -8.30 -5.06 10.09
CA ARG A 65 -9.70 -4.65 9.97
C ARG A 65 -9.84 -3.17 9.69
N TRP A 66 -9.00 -2.36 10.31
CA TRP A 66 -9.00 -0.92 10.04
C TRP A 66 -8.58 -0.63 8.60
N LEU A 67 -7.52 -1.28 8.12
CA LEU A 67 -7.06 -1.13 6.73
C LEU A 67 -8.15 -1.55 5.74
N GLU A 68 -8.76 -2.71 5.95
CA GLU A 68 -9.83 -3.19 5.10
C GLU A 68 -11.01 -2.22 5.08
N GLY A 69 -11.31 -1.60 6.21
CA GLY A 69 -12.36 -0.60 6.34
C GLY A 69 -12.12 0.66 5.50
N LEU A 70 -10.86 1.00 5.21
CA LEU A 70 -10.53 2.13 4.33
C LEU A 70 -10.98 1.88 2.89
N TYR A 71 -11.12 0.61 2.52
CA TYR A 71 -11.51 0.17 1.19
C TYR A 71 -12.87 -0.55 1.22
N SER A 72 -13.77 -0.11 2.09
CA SER A 72 -15.10 -0.69 2.19
C SER A 72 -15.90 -0.34 0.94
N GLY A 73 -16.82 -1.24 0.58
CA GLY A 73 -17.61 -1.12 -0.63
C GLY A 73 -17.20 -2.17 -1.66
N GLY A 74 -17.68 -2.03 -2.87
CA GLY A 74 -17.43 -3.00 -3.93
C GLY A 74 -16.06 -2.83 -4.59
N THR A 75 -16.06 -2.85 -5.92
CA THR A 75 -14.85 -2.65 -6.71
C THR A 75 -14.33 -1.23 -6.54
N LEU A 76 -13.03 -1.09 -6.30
CA LEU A 76 -12.40 0.22 -6.13
C LEU A 76 -12.26 0.94 -7.47
N GLU A 77 -12.66 2.21 -7.50
CA GLU A 77 -12.44 3.08 -8.66
C GLU A 77 -11.10 3.78 -8.49
N LEU A 78 -10.07 3.25 -9.11
CA LEU A 78 -8.69 3.73 -8.94
C LEU A 78 -8.25 4.70 -10.03
N ASN A 79 -9.12 4.96 -11.02
CA ASN A 79 -8.85 5.89 -12.12
C ASN A 79 -7.53 5.55 -12.83
N PHE A 80 -6.56 6.47 -12.78
CA PHE A 80 -5.25 6.28 -13.41
C PHE A 80 -4.15 5.91 -12.41
N LYS A 81 -4.51 5.51 -11.20
CA LYS A 81 -3.51 5.28 -10.15
C LYS A 81 -2.69 4.02 -10.40
N SER A 82 -1.37 4.17 -10.34
CA SER A 82 -0.42 3.08 -10.33
C SER A 82 -0.37 2.46 -8.93
N CYS A 83 0.30 1.30 -8.81
CA CYS A 83 0.53 0.69 -7.49
C CYS A 83 1.27 1.65 -6.56
N GLU A 84 2.24 2.42 -7.06
CA GLU A 84 2.99 3.40 -6.27
C GLU A 84 2.07 4.50 -5.74
N MET A 85 1.17 5.01 -6.58
CA MET A 85 0.22 6.05 -6.17
C MET A 85 -0.78 5.53 -5.13
N ILE A 86 -1.23 4.29 -5.30
CA ILE A 86 -2.12 3.64 -4.33
C ILE A 86 -1.39 3.50 -2.99
N ALA A 87 -0.12 3.11 -3.02
CA ALA A 87 0.70 2.99 -1.82
C ALA A 87 0.84 4.33 -1.09
N ASP A 88 1.13 5.40 -1.82
CA ASP A 88 1.27 6.73 -1.23
C ASP A 88 -0.01 7.20 -0.56
N ASP A 89 -1.16 6.98 -1.20
CA ASP A 89 -2.45 7.32 -0.63
C ASP A 89 -2.71 6.54 0.67
N LEU A 90 -2.41 5.26 0.66
CA LEU A 90 -2.59 4.42 1.86
C LEU A 90 -1.63 4.85 2.97
N TYR A 91 -0.39 5.16 2.63
CA TYR A 91 0.58 5.64 3.61
C TYR A 91 0.09 6.90 4.33
N GLN A 92 -0.54 7.84 3.61
CA GLN A 92 -1.07 9.04 4.24
C GLN A 92 -2.09 8.70 5.34
N GLN A 93 -2.95 7.72 5.10
CA GLN A 93 -3.91 7.26 6.10
C GLN A 93 -3.20 6.61 7.30
N ILE A 94 -2.22 5.76 7.02
CA ILE A 94 -1.48 5.06 8.07
C ILE A 94 -0.70 6.04 8.94
N SER A 95 0.02 6.99 8.32
CA SER A 95 0.85 7.94 9.05
C SER A 95 0.02 8.92 9.90
N THR A 96 -1.20 9.19 9.48
CA THR A 96 -2.11 10.03 10.26
C THR A 96 -2.56 9.31 11.54
N ARG A 97 -2.86 8.01 11.43
CA ARG A 97 -3.32 7.23 12.58
C ARG A 97 -2.16 6.77 13.48
N TYR A 98 -1.03 6.43 12.88
CA TYR A 98 0.14 5.87 13.57
C TYR A 98 1.38 6.70 13.24
N PRO A 99 1.47 7.93 13.73
CA PRO A 99 2.60 8.80 13.37
C PRO A 99 3.93 8.32 13.93
N GLY A 100 5.01 8.67 13.24
CA GLY A 100 6.37 8.44 13.72
C GLY A 100 6.88 7.02 13.53
N ARG A 101 6.23 6.20 12.74
CA ARG A 101 6.61 4.80 12.52
C ARG A 101 7.06 4.58 11.08
N SER A 102 8.08 3.75 10.91
CA SER A 102 8.45 3.29 9.57
C SER A 102 7.37 2.32 9.06
N VAL A 103 7.07 2.43 7.79
CA VAL A 103 6.05 1.61 7.13
C VAL A 103 6.61 1.11 5.81
N ARG A 104 6.31 -0.13 5.47
CA ARG A 104 6.58 -0.67 4.14
C ARG A 104 5.29 -1.16 3.54
N LEU A 105 5.04 -0.76 2.30
CA LEU A 105 3.87 -1.17 1.53
C LEU A 105 4.28 -1.92 0.28
N ASP A 106 3.71 -3.10 0.11
CA ASP A 106 3.79 -3.84 -1.14
C ASP A 106 2.39 -3.89 -1.72
N ILE A 107 2.24 -3.39 -2.93
CA ILE A 107 0.95 -3.40 -3.64
C ILE A 107 1.17 -4.06 -4.99
N SER A 108 0.41 -5.10 -5.27
CA SER A 108 0.56 -5.85 -6.52
C SER A 108 -0.78 -6.04 -7.21
N GLU A 109 -0.70 -6.25 -8.51
CA GLU A 109 -1.81 -6.63 -9.37
C GLU A 109 -1.75 -8.14 -9.57
N ASP A 110 -2.78 -8.84 -9.10
CA ASP A 110 -2.93 -10.28 -9.26
C ASP A 110 -1.74 -11.11 -8.73
N LYS A 111 -0.96 -10.54 -7.81
CA LYS A 111 0.28 -11.10 -7.28
C LYS A 111 1.38 -11.33 -8.32
N GLU A 112 1.26 -10.73 -9.49
CA GLU A 112 2.21 -10.92 -10.58
C GLU A 112 3.18 -9.76 -10.74
N ASN A 113 2.68 -8.54 -10.57
CA ASN A 113 3.47 -7.33 -10.72
C ASN A 113 3.05 -6.32 -9.67
N GLY A 114 3.96 -5.49 -9.22
CA GLY A 114 3.60 -4.50 -8.24
C GLY A 114 4.74 -3.59 -7.86
N ALA A 115 4.53 -2.84 -6.80
CA ALA A 115 5.51 -1.91 -6.26
C ALA A 115 5.69 -2.13 -4.77
N SER A 116 6.92 -1.92 -4.31
CA SER A 116 7.27 -1.94 -2.89
C SER A 116 7.85 -0.58 -2.53
N ILE A 117 7.31 0.06 -1.51
CA ILE A 117 7.80 1.36 -1.05
C ILE A 117 8.06 1.27 0.45
N TYR A 118 9.25 1.70 0.85
CA TYR A 118 9.59 1.84 2.25
C TYR A 118 9.52 3.31 2.64
N TYR A 119 8.72 3.60 3.66
CA TYR A 119 8.55 4.95 4.21
C TYR A 119 9.26 4.98 5.57
N PRO A 120 10.51 5.48 5.62
CA PRO A 120 11.23 5.56 6.90
C PRO A 120 10.58 6.61 7.80
N THR A 121 10.68 6.41 9.10
CA THR A 121 10.24 7.44 10.02
C THR A 121 11.08 8.71 9.80
N THR A 122 10.41 9.86 9.73
CA THR A 122 11.05 11.15 9.64
C THR A 122 11.16 11.82 11.01
N SER A 123 10.57 11.21 12.04
CA SER A 123 10.63 11.74 13.40
C SER A 123 12.01 11.52 13.97
N THR A 124 12.63 12.59 14.46
CA THR A 124 13.88 12.51 15.23
C THR A 124 13.60 12.24 16.69
N THR A 125 12.33 12.26 17.09
CA THR A 125 11.92 12.01 18.47
C THR A 125 11.46 10.57 18.53
N VAL A 126 12.28 9.70 19.07
CA VAL A 126 11.89 8.32 19.31
C VAL A 126 11.18 8.28 20.65
N PRO A 127 9.91 7.84 20.69
CA PRO A 127 9.26 7.64 21.98
C PRO A 127 10.04 6.61 22.77
N GLY A 128 10.49 7.01 23.91
CA GLY A 128 11.34 6.19 24.79
C GLY A 128 10.66 4.97 25.34
#